data_8c0c0abbe90c89298836900f76949084
#
_entry.id   8c0c0abbe90c89298836900f76949084
#
_cell.length_a   1.000
_cell.length_b   1.000
_cell.length_c   1.000
_cell.angle_alpha   90.00
_cell.angle_beta   90.00
_cell.angle_gamma   90.00
#
_symmetry.space_group_name_H-M   'P 1'
#
loop_
_entity.id
_entity.type
_entity.pdbx_description
1 polymer ?
#
loop_
_entity_poly.entity_id
_entity_poly.type
_entity_poly.pdbx_seq_one_letter_code
_entity_poly.pdbx_strand_id
1 'polypeptide(L)'
;MTSGKLENIIKYTKNLNVLYVEDNIYVQQQTIKMLESFFNNIYIASNGKEALDLFDTNNLYNLVITDIEMPFVDGVSLIQIIREYNKKVPIIVLSAHDNKDYFLKTINAGIDGYILKPYTLEQITQTLEYIIQKYDLHEIFDNLIKLEFEYFWNRTTSQLYKNNCHIKLSKYETKLFELFIQSNSIIKSYGEIEYYLFDEYEENTKRIRNIITRLKIKLDCDLFETIYSHGYSLKYRQL
;
A
#
# COMPACT_ATOMS: atom_id res chain seq x y z
N MET A 1 -12.94 1.10 24.32
CA MET A 1 -12.29 0.44 23.15
C MET A 1 -11.26 -0.55 23.67
N THR A 2 -11.25 -1.80 23.26
CA THR A 2 -10.24 -2.78 23.71
C THR A 2 -8.92 -2.51 22.98
N SER A 3 -7.77 -2.53 23.70
CA SER A 3 -6.40 -2.30 23.15
C SER A 3 -6.14 -3.13 21.90
N GLY A 4 -6.56 -4.41 21.89
CA GLY A 4 -6.35 -5.30 20.75
C GLY A 4 -7.07 -4.90 19.45
N LYS A 5 -8.20 -4.16 19.54
CA LYS A 5 -8.92 -3.69 18.36
C LYS A 5 -8.14 -2.57 17.66
N LEU A 6 -7.58 -1.64 18.43
CA LEU A 6 -6.76 -0.55 17.90
C LEU A 6 -5.45 -1.06 17.29
N GLU A 7 -4.78 -1.98 17.95
CA GLU A 7 -3.56 -2.62 17.46
C GLU A 7 -3.79 -3.31 16.11
N ASN A 8 -4.92 -4.01 15.97
CA ASN A 8 -5.28 -4.67 14.72
C ASN A 8 -5.50 -3.66 13.57
N ILE A 9 -6.20 -2.54 13.82
CA ILE A 9 -6.39 -1.49 12.81
C ILE A 9 -5.05 -0.89 12.41
N ILE A 10 -4.20 -0.54 13.37
CA ILE A 10 -2.86 0.03 13.13
C ILE A 10 -2.01 -0.93 12.28
N LYS A 11 -2.07 -2.23 12.52
CA LYS A 11 -1.37 -3.25 11.72
C LYS A 11 -1.66 -3.08 10.22
N TYR A 12 -2.91 -2.87 9.85
CA TYR A 12 -3.33 -2.77 8.44
C TYR A 12 -3.22 -1.36 7.85
N THR A 13 -3.25 -0.32 8.68
CA THR A 13 -3.23 1.06 8.20
C THR A 13 -1.84 1.69 8.13
N LYS A 14 -0.88 1.23 8.96
CA LYS A 14 0.48 1.81 9.04
C LYS A 14 1.21 1.90 7.70
N ASN A 15 0.98 0.95 6.81
CA ASN A 15 1.66 0.89 5.51
C ASN A 15 0.83 1.52 4.37
N LEU A 16 -0.35 2.09 4.67
CA LEU A 16 -1.14 2.81 3.67
C LEU A 16 -0.52 4.18 3.37
N ASN A 17 -0.54 4.55 2.11
CA ASN A 17 -0.25 5.91 1.67
C ASN A 17 -1.57 6.69 1.66
N VAL A 18 -1.65 7.72 2.46
CA VAL A 18 -2.86 8.53 2.64
C VAL A 18 -2.66 9.88 1.98
N LEU A 19 -3.56 10.27 1.10
CA LEU A 19 -3.68 11.65 0.63
C LEU A 19 -4.68 12.37 1.52
N TYR A 20 -4.21 13.35 2.30
CA TYR A 20 -5.05 14.18 3.16
C TYR A 20 -5.17 15.59 2.59
N VAL A 21 -6.41 16.06 2.41
CA VAL A 21 -6.73 17.33 1.76
C VAL A 21 -7.53 18.20 2.72
N GLU A 22 -6.98 19.36 3.08
CA GLU A 22 -7.55 20.31 4.03
C GLU A 22 -6.94 21.70 3.78
N ASP A 23 -7.74 22.71 3.55
CA ASP A 23 -7.27 24.07 3.27
C ASP A 23 -6.93 24.87 4.52
N ASN A 24 -7.56 24.55 5.66
CA ASN A 24 -7.27 25.20 6.91
C ASN A 24 -6.04 24.60 7.59
N ILE A 25 -4.93 25.35 7.59
CA ILE A 25 -3.65 24.89 8.13
C ILE A 25 -3.70 24.47 9.61
N TYR A 26 -4.54 25.10 10.43
CA TYR A 26 -4.66 24.75 11.86
C TYR A 26 -5.39 23.39 12.02
N VAL A 27 -6.48 23.21 11.29
CA VAL A 27 -7.24 21.95 11.27
C VAL A 27 -6.37 20.84 10.70
N GLN A 28 -5.65 21.13 9.60
CA GLN A 28 -4.73 20.21 8.96
C GLN A 28 -3.68 19.68 9.95
N GLN A 29 -2.99 20.57 10.67
CA GLN A 29 -1.95 20.19 11.65
C GLN A 29 -2.51 19.36 12.82
N GLN A 30 -3.69 19.68 13.31
CA GLN A 30 -4.33 18.91 14.39
C GLN A 30 -4.74 17.52 13.91
N THR A 31 -5.32 17.43 12.72
CA THR A 31 -5.72 16.16 12.11
C THR A 31 -4.54 15.27 11.82
N ILE A 32 -3.45 15.82 11.27
CA ILE A 32 -2.21 15.07 10.99
C ILE A 32 -1.68 14.39 12.25
N LYS A 33 -1.58 15.09 13.37
CA LYS A 33 -1.11 14.51 14.65
C LYS A 33 -1.93 13.29 15.08
N MET A 34 -3.23 13.29 14.80
CA MET A 34 -4.07 12.13 15.08
C MET A 34 -3.87 11.02 14.05
N LEU A 35 -3.81 11.38 12.75
CA LEU A 35 -3.61 10.42 11.66
C LEU A 35 -2.27 9.71 11.73
N GLU A 36 -1.21 10.34 12.25
CA GLU A 36 0.11 9.74 12.50
C GLU A 36 0.05 8.54 13.45
N SER A 37 -0.99 8.44 14.28
CA SER A 37 -1.24 7.23 15.10
C SER A 37 -1.58 6.00 14.26
N PHE A 38 -2.18 6.21 13.08
CA PHE A 38 -2.65 5.15 12.18
C PHE A 38 -1.77 4.94 10.95
N PHE A 39 -1.13 6.00 10.45
CA PHE A 39 -0.45 5.99 9.16
C PHE A 39 0.99 6.47 9.29
N ASN A 40 1.91 5.84 8.57
CA ASN A 40 3.30 6.30 8.47
C ASN A 40 3.50 7.29 7.30
N ASN A 41 2.69 7.17 6.25
CA ASN A 41 2.85 7.92 5.01
C ASN A 41 1.61 8.78 4.78
N ILE A 42 1.68 10.06 5.12
CA ILE A 42 0.62 11.04 4.91
C ILE A 42 1.13 12.11 3.95
N TYR A 43 0.47 12.20 2.80
CA TYR A 43 0.72 13.22 1.79
C TYR A 43 -0.35 14.28 1.92
N ILE A 44 0.05 15.53 1.88
CA ILE A 44 -0.82 16.66 2.24
C ILE A 44 -1.07 17.51 1.01
N ALA A 45 -2.32 17.93 0.81
CA ALA A 45 -2.72 18.95 -0.15
C ALA A 45 -3.58 20.01 0.56
N SER A 46 -3.43 21.27 0.16
CA SER A 46 -4.15 22.39 0.73
C SER A 46 -5.44 22.75 -0.03
N ASN A 47 -5.75 22.03 -1.10
CA ASN A 47 -6.98 22.18 -1.90
C ASN A 47 -7.13 21.02 -2.87
N GLY A 48 -8.32 20.89 -3.47
CA GLY A 48 -8.59 19.79 -4.40
C GLY A 48 -7.76 19.82 -5.68
N LYS A 49 -7.31 21.00 -6.15
CA LYS A 49 -6.43 21.07 -7.34
C LYS A 49 -5.08 20.47 -7.05
N GLU A 50 -4.43 20.87 -5.95
CA GLU A 50 -3.15 20.29 -5.51
C GLU A 50 -3.28 18.78 -5.27
N ALA A 51 -4.41 18.35 -4.69
CA ALA A 51 -4.70 16.93 -4.49
C ALA A 51 -4.76 16.15 -5.80
N LEU A 52 -5.36 16.71 -6.86
CA LEU A 52 -5.40 16.08 -8.19
C LEU A 52 -4.02 16.01 -8.83
N ASP A 53 -3.22 17.08 -8.74
CA ASP A 53 -1.85 17.10 -9.25
C ASP A 53 -0.99 16.01 -8.58
N LEU A 54 -1.15 15.79 -7.27
CA LEU A 54 -0.50 14.73 -6.52
C LEU A 54 -1.03 13.34 -6.90
N PHE A 55 -2.34 13.22 -7.12
CA PHE A 55 -3.00 11.94 -7.44
C PHE A 55 -2.62 11.43 -8.82
N ASP A 56 -2.52 12.30 -9.83
CA ASP A 56 -2.19 11.97 -11.22
C ASP A 56 -0.73 11.48 -11.36
N THR A 57 0.19 12.11 -10.62
CA THR A 57 1.63 11.85 -10.76
C THR A 57 2.09 10.49 -10.25
N ASN A 58 1.38 9.84 -9.33
CA ASN A 58 1.98 8.74 -8.56
C ASN A 58 1.16 7.45 -8.43
N ASN A 59 -0.15 7.44 -8.65
CA ASN A 59 -1.01 6.25 -8.46
C ASN A 59 -0.76 5.48 -7.13
N LEU A 60 -0.23 6.19 -6.10
CA LEU A 60 0.37 5.62 -4.90
C LEU A 60 -0.58 5.55 -3.71
N TYR A 61 -1.73 6.24 -3.81
CA TYR A 61 -2.59 6.43 -2.65
C TYR A 61 -3.54 5.26 -2.45
N ASN A 62 -3.56 4.75 -1.21
CA ASN A 62 -4.43 3.65 -0.77
C ASN A 62 -5.69 4.17 -0.06
N LEU A 63 -5.68 5.44 0.33
CA LEU A 63 -6.77 6.10 1.02
C LEU A 63 -6.70 7.60 0.73
N VAL A 64 -7.85 8.21 0.48
CA VAL A 64 -8.03 9.66 0.41
C VAL A 64 -8.88 10.11 1.59
N ILE A 65 -8.43 11.15 2.29
CA ILE A 65 -9.19 11.82 3.35
C ILE A 65 -9.31 13.28 2.93
N THR A 66 -10.51 13.81 2.78
CA THR A 66 -10.70 15.18 2.27
C THR A 66 -11.75 15.95 3.05
N ASP A 67 -11.55 17.26 3.19
CA ASP A 67 -12.66 18.18 3.52
C ASP A 67 -13.54 18.38 2.28
N ILE A 68 -14.71 18.96 2.50
CA ILE A 68 -15.67 19.31 1.45
C ILE A 68 -15.43 20.73 0.95
N GLU A 69 -15.39 21.70 1.84
CA GLU A 69 -15.28 23.11 1.48
C GLU A 69 -13.82 23.53 1.39
N MET A 70 -13.35 23.64 0.16
CA MET A 70 -11.99 24.05 -0.16
C MET A 70 -11.98 24.97 -1.38
N PRO A 71 -11.00 25.87 -1.50
CA PRO A 71 -10.86 26.76 -2.65
C PRO A 71 -10.44 25.95 -3.91
N PHE A 72 -10.72 26.53 -5.09
CA PHE A 72 -10.40 26.04 -6.44
C PHE A 72 -11.19 24.80 -6.85
N VAL A 73 -10.97 23.68 -6.21
CA VAL A 73 -11.71 22.41 -6.41
C VAL A 73 -12.21 21.96 -5.06
N ASP A 74 -13.52 21.91 -4.89
CA ASP A 74 -14.16 21.43 -3.66
C ASP A 74 -14.05 19.91 -3.51
N GLY A 75 -14.31 19.40 -2.31
CA GLY A 75 -14.17 17.96 -2.02
C GLY A 75 -15.13 17.08 -2.83
N VAL A 76 -16.35 17.57 -3.15
CA VAL A 76 -17.30 16.78 -3.97
C VAL A 76 -16.77 16.61 -5.39
N SER A 77 -16.31 17.70 -5.99
CA SER A 77 -15.69 17.70 -7.32
C SER A 77 -14.42 16.85 -7.35
N LEU A 78 -13.57 16.96 -6.32
CA LEU A 78 -12.38 16.14 -6.15
C LEU A 78 -12.73 14.65 -6.16
N ILE A 79 -13.72 14.23 -5.37
CA ILE A 79 -14.18 12.85 -5.28
C ILE A 79 -14.66 12.34 -6.64
N GLN A 80 -15.47 13.12 -7.35
CA GLN A 80 -15.99 12.75 -8.66
C GLN A 80 -14.85 12.51 -9.65
N ILE A 81 -13.89 13.43 -9.73
CA ILE A 81 -12.73 13.30 -10.61
C ILE A 81 -11.90 12.07 -10.24
N ILE A 82 -11.59 11.86 -8.94
CA ILE A 82 -10.86 10.66 -8.50
C ILE A 82 -11.59 9.38 -8.93
N ARG A 83 -12.92 9.34 -8.82
CA ARG A 83 -13.73 8.17 -9.21
C ARG A 83 -13.74 7.87 -10.71
N GLU A 84 -13.48 8.86 -11.56
CA GLU A 84 -13.26 8.64 -13.00
C GLU A 84 -11.96 7.87 -13.25
N TYR A 85 -10.89 8.19 -12.51
CA TYR A 85 -9.58 7.54 -12.64
C TYR A 85 -9.45 6.24 -11.82
N ASN A 86 -9.97 6.24 -10.59
CA ASN A 86 -9.85 5.12 -9.66
C ASN A 86 -11.16 4.87 -8.89
N LYS A 87 -11.90 3.85 -9.32
CA LYS A 87 -13.19 3.47 -8.71
C LYS A 87 -13.04 2.76 -7.36
N LYS A 88 -11.81 2.33 -6.99
CA LYS A 88 -11.59 1.43 -5.86
C LYS A 88 -10.84 2.09 -4.68
N VAL A 89 -10.18 3.23 -4.87
CA VAL A 89 -9.49 3.87 -3.74
C VAL A 89 -10.50 4.28 -2.68
N PRO A 90 -10.35 3.88 -1.41
CA PRO A 90 -11.22 4.34 -0.34
C PRO A 90 -11.17 5.88 -0.19
N ILE A 91 -12.33 6.50 0.04
CA ILE A 91 -12.41 7.96 0.27
C ILE A 91 -13.23 8.23 1.54
N ILE A 92 -12.61 8.94 2.49
CA ILE A 92 -13.26 9.45 3.71
C ILE A 92 -13.41 10.95 3.59
N VAL A 93 -14.58 11.46 3.94
CA VAL A 93 -14.86 12.89 4.08
C VAL A 93 -14.84 13.28 5.55
N LEU A 94 -14.09 14.35 5.89
CA LEU A 94 -14.11 15.03 7.17
C LEU A 94 -14.77 16.40 6.96
N SER A 95 -15.96 16.63 7.50
CA SER A 95 -16.74 17.86 7.21
C SER A 95 -17.23 18.56 8.46
N ALA A 96 -17.22 19.89 8.43
CA ALA A 96 -17.89 20.70 9.44
C ALA A 96 -19.42 20.81 9.23
N HIS A 97 -19.91 20.29 8.09
CA HIS A 97 -21.30 20.45 7.69
C HIS A 97 -22.14 19.22 8.04
N ASP A 98 -23.21 19.43 8.79
CA ASP A 98 -24.27 18.46 9.09
C ASP A 98 -25.43 18.52 8.06
N ASN A 99 -25.29 19.35 7.01
CA ASN A 99 -26.31 19.55 5.99
C ASN A 99 -26.50 18.26 5.15
N LYS A 100 -27.77 17.83 5.08
CA LYS A 100 -28.18 16.64 4.31
C LYS A 100 -27.82 16.72 2.82
N ASP A 101 -27.80 17.92 2.23
CA ASP A 101 -27.52 18.09 0.81
C ASP A 101 -26.04 17.76 0.49
N TYR A 102 -25.10 18.19 1.32
CA TYR A 102 -23.69 17.84 1.17
C TYR A 102 -23.46 16.34 1.40
N PHE A 103 -24.10 15.79 2.42
CA PHE A 103 -24.03 14.36 2.70
C PHE A 103 -24.53 13.52 1.51
N LEU A 104 -25.68 13.86 0.92
CA LEU A 104 -26.21 13.17 -0.25
C LEU A 104 -25.32 13.33 -1.48
N LYS A 105 -24.75 14.52 -1.71
CA LYS A 105 -23.82 14.76 -2.82
C LYS A 105 -22.57 13.90 -2.71
N THR A 106 -22.00 13.81 -1.51
CA THR A 106 -20.78 13.00 -1.29
C THR A 106 -21.05 11.50 -1.39
N ILE A 107 -22.19 10.99 -0.90
CA ILE A 107 -22.60 9.59 -1.10
C ILE A 107 -22.74 9.28 -2.58
N ASN A 108 -23.44 10.14 -3.33
CA ASN A 108 -23.61 9.95 -4.77
C ASN A 108 -22.30 10.05 -5.55
N ALA A 109 -21.32 10.81 -5.04
CA ALA A 109 -19.98 10.87 -5.59
C ALA A 109 -19.15 9.61 -5.29
N GLY A 110 -19.58 8.75 -4.35
CA GLY A 110 -18.98 7.45 -4.10
C GLY A 110 -17.95 7.44 -2.98
N ILE A 111 -18.27 8.03 -1.83
CA ILE A 111 -17.44 7.96 -0.62
C ILE A 111 -17.63 6.63 0.14
N ASP A 112 -16.65 6.34 1.01
CA ASP A 112 -16.66 5.17 1.88
C ASP A 112 -16.88 5.52 3.36
N GLY A 113 -16.64 6.77 3.73
CA GLY A 113 -16.88 7.26 5.08
C GLY A 113 -17.18 8.75 5.10
N TYR A 114 -18.03 9.17 6.04
CA TYR A 114 -18.34 10.56 6.31
C TYR A 114 -18.27 10.80 7.80
N ILE A 115 -17.43 11.73 8.24
CA ILE A 115 -17.19 12.01 9.65
C ILE A 115 -17.36 13.51 9.88
N LEU A 116 -18.25 13.86 10.83
CA LEU A 116 -18.48 15.26 11.19
C LEU A 116 -17.38 15.78 12.13
N LYS A 117 -16.90 16.97 11.88
CA LYS A 117 -16.05 17.76 12.78
C LYS A 117 -16.94 18.40 13.90
N PRO A 118 -16.52 18.41 15.16
CA PRO A 118 -15.33 17.79 15.72
C PRO A 118 -15.49 16.27 15.85
N TYR A 119 -14.50 15.51 15.43
CA TYR A 119 -14.52 14.05 15.46
C TYR A 119 -13.69 13.49 16.61
N THR A 120 -14.01 12.27 16.99
CA THR A 120 -13.32 11.51 18.02
C THR A 120 -12.42 10.44 17.40
N LEU A 121 -11.44 9.97 18.17
CA LEU A 121 -10.60 8.84 17.79
C LEU A 121 -11.45 7.59 17.48
N GLU A 122 -12.54 7.42 18.21
CA GLU A 122 -13.46 6.29 18.03
C GLU A 122 -14.14 6.30 16.66
N GLN A 123 -14.63 7.47 16.21
CA GLN A 123 -15.27 7.60 14.89
C GLN A 123 -14.28 7.30 13.76
N ILE A 124 -13.05 7.83 13.83
CA ILE A 124 -12.00 7.51 12.87
C ILE A 124 -11.72 6.00 12.86
N THR A 125 -11.57 5.39 14.03
CA THR A 125 -11.28 3.97 14.17
C THR A 125 -12.38 3.09 13.58
N GLN A 126 -13.66 3.42 13.84
CA GLN A 126 -14.81 2.70 13.29
C GLN A 126 -14.87 2.79 11.77
N THR A 127 -14.58 3.98 11.23
CA THR A 127 -14.54 4.19 9.77
C THR A 127 -13.39 3.42 9.12
N LEU A 128 -12.20 3.44 9.74
CA LEU A 128 -11.05 2.67 9.24
C LEU A 128 -11.32 1.16 9.30
N GLU A 129 -11.93 0.66 10.37
CA GLU A 129 -12.33 -0.74 10.48
C GLU A 129 -13.30 -1.14 9.36
N TYR A 130 -14.30 -0.33 9.09
CA TYR A 130 -15.22 -0.55 7.97
C TYR A 130 -14.48 -0.63 6.62
N ILE A 131 -13.53 0.29 6.38
CA ILE A 131 -12.71 0.29 5.14
C ILE A 131 -11.86 -0.97 5.05
N ILE A 132 -11.19 -1.37 6.14
CA ILE A 132 -10.39 -2.59 6.19
C ILE A 132 -11.23 -3.80 5.81
N GLN A 133 -12.45 -3.92 6.32
CA GLN A 133 -13.36 -5.00 6.01
C GLN A 133 -13.91 -4.93 4.57
N LYS A 134 -14.38 -3.74 4.15
CA LYS A 134 -14.97 -3.54 2.82
C LYS A 134 -14.02 -3.84 1.66
N TYR A 135 -12.73 -3.55 1.86
CA TYR A 135 -11.70 -3.72 0.83
C TYR A 135 -10.83 -4.96 1.05
N ASP A 136 -11.22 -5.85 1.97
CA ASP A 136 -10.49 -7.08 2.32
C ASP A 136 -8.99 -6.84 2.59
N LEU A 137 -8.68 -5.72 3.25
CA LEU A 137 -7.29 -5.37 3.53
C LEU A 137 -6.60 -6.42 4.40
N HIS A 138 -7.36 -7.18 5.20
CA HIS A 138 -6.84 -8.34 5.93
C HIS A 138 -6.19 -9.35 4.97
N GLU A 139 -6.91 -9.76 3.94
CA GLU A 139 -6.42 -10.75 2.96
C GLU A 139 -5.22 -10.23 2.18
N ILE A 140 -5.27 -8.93 1.81
CA ILE A 140 -4.18 -8.29 1.08
C ILE A 140 -2.91 -8.25 1.93
N PHE A 141 -2.98 -7.77 3.18
CA PHE A 141 -1.80 -7.57 4.02
C PHE A 141 -1.28 -8.86 4.65
N ASP A 142 -2.14 -9.82 5.03
CA ASP A 142 -1.70 -11.10 5.57
C ASP A 142 -0.97 -11.95 4.51
N ASN A 143 -1.21 -11.67 3.22
CA ASN A 143 -0.50 -12.27 2.10
C ASN A 143 0.70 -11.45 1.60
N LEU A 144 0.97 -10.28 2.19
CA LEU A 144 2.14 -9.48 1.87
C LEU A 144 3.32 -9.88 2.76
N ILE A 145 4.44 -10.21 2.13
CA ILE A 145 5.72 -10.42 2.80
C ILE A 145 6.57 -9.17 2.59
N LYS A 146 6.98 -8.54 3.69
CA LYS A 146 7.93 -7.44 3.64
C LYS A 146 9.34 -8.00 3.37
N LEU A 147 9.92 -7.56 2.26
CA LEU A 147 11.31 -7.79 1.91
C LEU A 147 12.17 -6.61 2.36
N GLU A 148 13.50 -6.72 2.26
CA GLU A 148 14.38 -5.56 2.46
C GLU A 148 14.18 -4.50 1.36
N PHE A 149 14.73 -3.29 1.57
CA PHE A 149 14.67 -2.16 0.64
C PHE A 149 13.25 -1.71 0.26
N GLU A 150 12.29 -1.86 1.20
CA GLU A 150 10.87 -1.46 1.06
C GLU A 150 10.15 -2.19 -0.09
N TYR A 151 10.57 -3.40 -0.42
CA TYR A 151 9.84 -4.29 -1.32
C TYR A 151 8.82 -5.13 -0.56
N PHE A 152 7.73 -5.48 -1.26
CA PHE A 152 6.68 -6.35 -0.75
C PHE A 152 6.33 -7.40 -1.81
N TRP A 153 6.22 -8.64 -1.37
CA TRP A 153 5.75 -9.74 -2.21
C TRP A 153 4.34 -10.16 -1.82
N ASN A 154 3.43 -10.20 -2.77
CA ASN A 154 2.08 -10.73 -2.54
C ASN A 154 2.06 -12.23 -2.87
N ARG A 155 1.80 -13.06 -1.86
CA ARG A 155 1.76 -14.54 -1.99
C ARG A 155 0.64 -15.01 -2.91
N THR A 156 -0.53 -14.35 -2.87
CA THR A 156 -1.71 -14.76 -3.64
C THR A 156 -1.56 -14.46 -5.13
N THR A 157 -1.01 -13.30 -5.46
CA THR A 157 -0.88 -12.85 -6.86
C THR A 157 0.49 -13.12 -7.47
N SER A 158 1.47 -13.58 -6.67
CA SER A 158 2.88 -13.75 -7.08
C SER A 158 3.47 -12.48 -7.70
N GLN A 159 3.19 -11.34 -7.08
CA GLN A 159 3.61 -10.04 -7.57
C GLN A 159 4.51 -9.30 -6.58
N LEU A 160 5.50 -8.58 -7.13
CA LEU A 160 6.43 -7.74 -6.38
C LEU A 160 5.99 -6.28 -6.45
N TYR A 161 6.05 -5.58 -5.32
CA TYR A 161 5.71 -4.18 -5.19
C TYR A 161 6.83 -3.41 -4.51
N LYS A 162 7.02 -2.14 -4.88
CA LYS A 162 7.81 -1.15 -4.15
C LYS A 162 7.00 0.14 -4.12
N ASN A 163 6.85 0.75 -2.94
CA ASN A 163 6.03 1.97 -2.77
C ASN A 163 4.64 1.84 -3.42
N ASN A 164 3.98 0.69 -3.24
CA ASN A 164 2.69 0.32 -3.85
C ASN A 164 2.67 0.25 -5.38
N CYS A 165 3.80 0.46 -6.06
CA CYS A 165 3.91 0.27 -7.49
C CYS A 165 4.25 -1.18 -7.81
N HIS A 166 3.51 -1.79 -8.74
CA HIS A 166 3.79 -3.13 -9.23
C HIS A 166 5.07 -3.15 -10.06
N ILE A 167 5.98 -4.04 -9.70
CA ILE A 167 7.23 -4.29 -10.44
C ILE A 167 7.03 -5.46 -11.39
N LYS A 168 7.09 -5.20 -12.68
CA LYS A 168 6.93 -6.26 -13.69
C LYS A 168 8.11 -7.22 -13.67
N LEU A 169 7.84 -8.47 -13.33
CA LEU A 169 8.82 -9.57 -13.35
C LEU A 169 8.63 -10.46 -14.57
N SER A 170 9.72 -11.06 -15.04
CA SER A 170 9.66 -12.16 -16.01
C SER A 170 9.25 -13.47 -15.33
N LYS A 171 8.84 -14.48 -16.10
CA LYS A 171 8.43 -15.79 -15.59
C LYS A 171 9.48 -16.41 -14.64
N TYR A 172 10.76 -16.36 -14.98
CA TYR A 172 11.82 -16.93 -14.14
C TYR A 172 12.13 -16.08 -12.91
N GLU A 173 12.01 -14.76 -12.99
CA GLU A 173 12.13 -13.89 -11.84
C GLU A 173 10.98 -14.12 -10.84
N THR A 174 9.74 -14.29 -11.32
CA THR A 174 8.59 -14.65 -10.48
C THR A 174 8.80 -16.00 -9.79
N LYS A 175 9.15 -17.06 -10.55
CA LYS A 175 9.44 -18.37 -10.01
C LYS A 175 10.56 -18.33 -8.96
N LEU A 176 11.57 -17.49 -9.15
CA LEU A 176 12.66 -17.35 -8.18
C LEU A 176 12.14 -16.83 -6.83
N PHE A 177 11.32 -15.77 -6.82
CA PHE A 177 10.70 -15.29 -5.58
C PHE A 177 9.79 -16.35 -4.94
N GLU A 178 8.96 -17.04 -5.73
CA GLU A 178 8.08 -18.12 -5.25
C GLU A 178 8.86 -19.22 -4.53
N LEU A 179 9.97 -19.68 -5.12
CA LEU A 179 10.82 -20.71 -4.52
C LEU A 179 11.30 -20.35 -3.12
N PHE A 180 11.78 -19.12 -2.93
CA PHE A 180 12.29 -18.68 -1.63
C PHE A 180 11.20 -18.42 -0.61
N ILE A 181 10.04 -17.95 -1.07
CA ILE A 181 8.95 -17.53 -0.19
C ILE A 181 8.04 -18.70 0.25
N GLN A 182 7.85 -19.70 -0.63
CA GLN A 182 7.04 -20.88 -0.32
C GLN A 182 7.76 -21.88 0.58
N SER A 183 9.07 -21.79 0.67
CA SER A 183 9.84 -22.76 1.45
C SER A 183 10.16 -22.26 2.85
N ASN A 184 10.25 -23.18 3.80
CA ASN A 184 10.69 -22.88 5.17
C ASN A 184 12.20 -22.60 5.26
N SER A 185 12.96 -22.80 4.20
CA SER A 185 14.40 -22.54 4.15
C SER A 185 14.70 -21.24 3.43
N ILE A 186 15.37 -20.34 4.13
CA ILE A 186 15.83 -19.02 3.63
C ILE A 186 16.91 -19.18 2.57
N ILE A 187 17.72 -20.27 2.64
CA ILE A 187 18.85 -20.54 1.76
C ILE A 187 18.44 -21.64 0.77
N LYS A 188 18.76 -21.43 -0.50
CA LYS A 188 18.57 -22.40 -1.59
C LYS A 188 19.86 -22.68 -2.29
N SER A 189 20.15 -23.99 -2.49
CA SER A 189 21.29 -24.42 -3.27
C SER A 189 21.12 -24.12 -4.77
N TYR A 190 22.22 -24.08 -5.50
CA TYR A 190 22.17 -23.92 -6.96
C TYR A 190 21.34 -25.02 -7.63
N GLY A 191 21.44 -26.28 -7.20
CA GLY A 191 20.66 -27.38 -7.74
C GLY A 191 19.15 -27.24 -7.48
N GLU A 192 18.74 -26.81 -6.26
CA GLU A 192 17.33 -26.56 -5.96
C GLU A 192 16.76 -25.45 -6.83
N ILE A 193 17.51 -24.36 -7.02
CA ILE A 193 17.10 -23.23 -7.84
C ILE A 193 16.96 -23.66 -9.30
N GLU A 194 17.93 -24.38 -9.80
CA GLU A 194 17.96 -24.86 -11.19
C GLU A 194 16.80 -25.78 -11.49
N TYR A 195 16.59 -26.78 -10.64
CA TYR A 195 15.49 -27.72 -10.79
C TYR A 195 14.12 -26.98 -10.77
N TYR A 196 13.91 -26.07 -9.82
CA TYR A 196 12.65 -25.36 -9.73
C TYR A 196 12.39 -24.41 -10.92
N LEU A 197 13.45 -23.77 -11.43
CA LEU A 197 13.30 -22.81 -12.52
C LEU A 197 13.16 -23.49 -13.88
N PHE A 198 13.88 -24.58 -14.12
CA PHE A 198 14.08 -25.12 -15.46
C PHE A 198 13.68 -26.60 -15.63
N ASP A 199 13.29 -27.30 -14.55
CA ASP A 199 12.99 -28.71 -14.50
C ASP A 199 14.20 -29.59 -14.99
N GLU A 200 15.42 -29.09 -14.82
CA GLU A 200 16.68 -29.70 -15.27
C GLU A 200 17.65 -29.82 -14.09
N TYR A 201 18.49 -30.84 -14.09
CA TYR A 201 19.58 -31.05 -13.12
C TYR A 201 20.95 -30.73 -13.72
N GLU A 202 21.02 -29.91 -14.74
CA GLU A 202 22.31 -29.46 -15.24
C GLU A 202 22.87 -28.40 -14.31
N GLU A 203 24.05 -28.60 -13.71
CA GLU A 203 24.69 -27.62 -12.84
C GLU A 203 25.12 -26.33 -13.58
N ASN A 204 24.18 -25.67 -14.23
CA ASN A 204 24.44 -24.45 -15.00
C ASN A 204 24.20 -23.18 -14.15
N THR A 205 25.04 -23.00 -13.15
CA THR A 205 25.00 -21.83 -12.26
C THR A 205 25.04 -20.48 -12.99
N LYS A 206 25.51 -20.48 -14.25
CA LYS A 206 25.58 -19.26 -15.08
C LYS A 206 24.18 -18.69 -15.41
N ARG A 207 23.18 -19.57 -15.68
CA ARG A 207 21.79 -19.16 -15.95
C ARG A 207 21.19 -18.47 -14.73
N ILE A 208 21.39 -19.05 -13.54
CA ILE A 208 20.89 -18.50 -12.26
C ILE A 208 21.55 -17.15 -11.99
N ARG A 209 22.87 -17.05 -12.09
CA ARG A 209 23.62 -15.80 -11.89
C ARG A 209 23.12 -14.68 -12.81
N ASN A 210 22.84 -15.00 -14.08
CA ASN A 210 22.31 -14.02 -15.03
C ASN A 210 20.93 -13.49 -14.62
N ILE A 211 20.04 -14.35 -14.12
CA ILE A 211 18.71 -13.92 -13.64
C ILE A 211 18.86 -12.98 -12.45
N ILE A 212 19.68 -13.35 -11.47
CA ILE A 212 19.90 -12.54 -10.26
C ILE A 212 20.60 -11.22 -10.57
N THR A 213 21.58 -11.23 -11.48
CA THR A 213 22.25 -10.00 -11.93
C THR A 213 21.25 -9.03 -12.60
N ARG A 214 20.36 -9.55 -13.45
CA ARG A 214 19.31 -8.73 -14.09
C ARG A 214 18.33 -8.20 -13.07
N LEU A 215 17.94 -9.01 -12.09
CA LEU A 215 17.08 -8.56 -10.98
C LEU A 215 17.74 -7.45 -10.18
N LYS A 216 19.02 -7.60 -9.81
CA LYS A 216 19.78 -6.58 -9.09
C LYS A 216 19.80 -5.24 -9.84
N ILE A 217 20.02 -5.26 -11.15
CA ILE A 217 19.98 -4.05 -11.99
C ILE A 217 18.56 -3.47 -12.05
N LYS A 218 17.54 -4.32 -12.27
CA LYS A 218 16.14 -3.91 -12.37
C LYS A 218 15.62 -3.27 -11.08
N LEU A 219 15.99 -3.84 -9.93
CA LEU A 219 15.50 -3.41 -8.62
C LEU A 219 16.38 -2.34 -7.96
N ASP A 220 17.55 -2.07 -8.55
CA ASP A 220 18.57 -1.18 -7.98
C ASP A 220 18.91 -1.53 -6.51
N CYS A 221 18.91 -2.83 -6.20
CA CYS A 221 19.26 -3.34 -4.86
C CYS A 221 19.57 -4.84 -4.91
N ASP A 222 20.13 -5.35 -3.82
CA ASP A 222 20.58 -6.73 -3.68
C ASP A 222 19.67 -7.52 -2.72
N LEU A 223 18.48 -7.92 -3.23
CA LEU A 223 17.55 -8.75 -2.46
C LEU A 223 18.03 -10.20 -2.31
N PHE A 224 18.87 -10.70 -3.24
CA PHE A 224 19.40 -12.05 -3.20
C PHE A 224 20.87 -12.03 -2.83
N GLU A 225 21.19 -12.50 -1.63
CA GLU A 225 22.56 -12.61 -1.14
C GLU A 225 23.20 -13.93 -1.58
N THR A 226 24.43 -13.86 -2.08
CA THR A 226 25.20 -15.06 -2.47
C THR A 226 25.74 -15.76 -1.23
N ILE A 227 25.42 -17.04 -1.08
CA ILE A 227 26.02 -17.92 -0.08
C ILE A 227 27.12 -18.71 -0.77
N TYR A 228 28.37 -18.43 -0.38
CA TYR A 228 29.54 -18.98 -1.04
C TYR A 228 29.49 -20.52 -1.16
N SER A 229 29.79 -21.04 -2.34
CA SER A 229 29.77 -22.47 -2.70
C SER A 229 28.44 -23.22 -2.48
N HIS A 230 27.35 -22.52 -2.11
CA HIS A 230 26.07 -23.16 -1.81
C HIS A 230 24.95 -22.71 -2.74
N GLY A 231 24.71 -21.41 -2.82
CA GLY A 231 23.59 -20.88 -3.59
C GLY A 231 23.25 -19.43 -3.22
N TYR A 232 21.98 -19.19 -2.94
CA TYR A 232 21.48 -17.88 -2.61
C TYR A 232 20.55 -17.87 -1.39
N SER A 233 20.38 -16.70 -0.80
CA SER A 233 19.42 -16.39 0.24
C SER A 233 18.61 -15.17 -0.16
N LEU A 234 17.29 -15.19 0.10
CA LEU A 234 16.43 -14.00 -0.06
C LEU A 234 16.43 -13.20 1.23
N LYS A 235 16.71 -11.89 1.12
CA LYS A 235 16.67 -10.97 2.26
C LYS A 235 15.23 -10.53 2.54
N TYR A 236 14.64 -11.04 3.62
CA TYR A 236 13.35 -10.58 4.11
C TYR A 236 13.35 -10.45 5.63
N ARG A 237 12.57 -9.53 6.15
CA ARG A 237 12.34 -9.41 7.59
C ARG A 237 11.19 -10.35 7.97
N GLN A 238 11.46 -11.35 8.80
CA GLN A 238 10.38 -12.00 9.53
C GLN A 238 9.77 -10.96 10.48
N LEU A 239 8.46 -10.74 10.35
CA LEU A 239 7.67 -9.92 11.26
C LEU A 239 7.50 -10.64 12.61
#